data_a7327a65134b0204c9dd798fbb5b4d2e
#
_entry.id   a7327a65134b0204c9dd798fbb5b4d2e
#
_cell.length_a   1.000
_cell.length_b   1.000
_cell.length_c   1.000
_cell.angle_alpha   90.00
_cell.angle_beta   90.00
_cell.angle_gamma   90.00
#
_symmetry.space_group_name_H-M   'P 1'
#
loop_
_entity.id
_entity.type
_entity.pdbx_description
1 polymer ?
#
loop_
_entity_poly.entity_id
_entity_poly.type
_entity_poly.pdbx_seq_one_letter_code
_entity_poly.pdbx_strand_id
1 'polypeptide(L)'
;LRERVIEILKELKMNKAELALRMNFSRSAVSQYLNGKYNSNPEALEEKLTEFVKEYEEHVKSETEEVKAIGRTVSGVKPKIAYFESKDYIQTIGVCKSCQENMALGIIVAKSGYGKTHALKKYAKMPRVAYIECDDTMACRDLVEAIEIQIGMPKGSGGTIWSRVNRIRDFFNANEGYLLIIDEADKLINKYTQKKMEIIRGIFDQSDVGIVIAGEPRLEAEIKGNLARFANRMDFYYKLKGLSPQEVKDY
;
A
#
# COMPACT_ATOMS: atom_id res chain seq x y z
N LEU A 1 -17.99 -13.78 18.78
CA LEU A 1 -17.65 -12.67 17.88
C LEU A 1 -16.56 -11.77 18.48
N ARG A 2 -16.75 -11.21 19.71
CA ARG A 2 -15.81 -10.26 20.34
C ARG A 2 -14.38 -10.81 20.46
N GLU A 3 -14.23 -12.01 21.00
CA GLU A 3 -12.91 -12.66 21.16
C GLU A 3 -12.22 -12.85 19.81
N ARG A 4 -12.97 -13.33 18.81
CA ARG A 4 -12.45 -13.54 17.45
C ARG A 4 -11.98 -12.24 16.79
N VAL A 5 -12.73 -11.16 16.94
CA VAL A 5 -12.33 -9.84 16.45
C VAL A 5 -11.04 -9.36 17.13
N ILE A 6 -10.90 -9.58 18.45
CA ILE A 6 -9.68 -9.19 19.19
C ILE A 6 -8.46 -10.01 18.73
N GLU A 7 -8.63 -11.29 18.42
CA GLU A 7 -7.57 -12.12 17.84
C GLU A 7 -7.14 -11.60 16.48
N ILE A 8 -8.09 -11.37 15.57
CA ILE A 8 -7.84 -10.83 14.23
C ILE A 8 -7.13 -9.48 14.31
N LEU A 9 -7.54 -8.59 15.22
CA LEU A 9 -6.86 -7.31 15.41
C LEU A 9 -5.40 -7.48 15.86
N LYS A 10 -5.10 -8.47 16.68
CA LYS A 10 -3.72 -8.79 17.09
C LYS A 10 -2.91 -9.35 15.92
N GLU A 11 -3.50 -10.27 15.15
CA GLU A 11 -2.86 -10.89 13.98
C GLU A 11 -2.54 -9.84 12.91
N LEU A 12 -3.47 -8.92 12.64
CA LEU A 12 -3.32 -7.82 11.68
C LEU A 12 -2.51 -6.63 12.23
N LYS A 13 -2.14 -6.64 13.53
CA LYS A 13 -1.57 -5.48 14.24
C LYS A 13 -2.41 -4.21 14.07
N MET A 14 -3.72 -4.36 13.93
CA MET A 14 -4.69 -3.29 13.71
C MET A 14 -5.24 -2.78 15.05
N ASN A 15 -5.35 -1.46 15.20
CA ASN A 15 -5.94 -0.89 16.41
C ASN A 15 -7.48 -0.73 16.31
N LYS A 16 -8.15 -0.56 17.47
CA LYS A 16 -9.62 -0.42 17.53
C LYS A 16 -10.15 0.82 16.79
N ALA A 17 -9.33 1.85 16.60
CA ALA A 17 -9.73 3.06 15.88
C ALA A 17 -9.74 2.82 14.36
N GLU A 18 -8.77 2.07 13.85
CA GLU A 18 -8.73 1.66 12.44
C GLU A 18 -9.91 0.75 12.07
N LEU A 19 -10.25 -0.20 12.96
CA LEU A 19 -11.43 -1.03 12.79
C LEU A 19 -12.71 -0.18 12.74
N ALA A 20 -12.84 0.78 13.64
CA ALA A 20 -14.00 1.68 13.70
C ALA A 20 -14.15 2.50 12.40
N LEU A 21 -13.05 3.03 11.88
CA LEU A 21 -13.01 3.74 10.59
C LEU A 21 -13.43 2.84 9.42
N ARG A 22 -12.90 1.63 9.35
CA ARG A 22 -13.24 0.66 8.30
C ARG A 22 -14.72 0.29 8.28
N MET A 23 -15.33 0.19 9.45
CA MET A 23 -16.75 -0.15 9.61
C MET A 23 -17.69 1.05 9.61
N ASN A 24 -17.16 2.28 9.49
CA ASN A 24 -17.93 3.53 9.59
C ASN A 24 -18.69 3.68 10.92
N PHE A 25 -18.06 3.27 12.03
CA PHE A 25 -18.58 3.44 13.39
C PHE A 25 -17.69 4.36 14.21
N SER A 26 -18.24 4.92 15.30
CA SER A 26 -17.46 5.73 16.22
C SER A 26 -16.44 4.85 16.98
N ARG A 27 -15.24 5.39 17.22
CA ARG A 27 -14.17 4.72 17.98
C ARG A 27 -14.66 4.29 19.38
N SER A 28 -15.50 5.12 20.01
CA SER A 28 -16.06 4.83 21.32
C SER A 28 -17.00 3.63 21.29
N ALA A 29 -17.87 3.52 20.28
CA ALA A 29 -18.80 2.41 20.13
C ALA A 29 -18.06 1.07 19.99
N VAL A 30 -17.09 0.99 19.07
CA VAL A 30 -16.28 -0.21 18.86
C VAL A 30 -15.48 -0.57 20.11
N SER A 31 -14.86 0.41 20.76
CA SER A 31 -14.10 0.16 21.99
C SER A 31 -14.98 -0.33 23.14
N GLN A 32 -16.15 0.27 23.33
CA GLN A 32 -17.11 -0.15 24.37
C GLN A 32 -17.64 -1.55 24.10
N TYR A 33 -17.96 -1.87 22.85
CA TYR A 33 -18.44 -3.19 22.47
C TYR A 33 -17.36 -4.27 22.72
N LEU A 34 -16.14 -4.05 22.26
CA LEU A 34 -15.04 -5.01 22.46
C LEU A 34 -14.66 -5.18 23.94
N ASN A 35 -14.89 -4.16 24.78
CA ASN A 35 -14.66 -4.21 26.21
C ASN A 35 -15.90 -4.69 27.02
N GLY A 36 -17.01 -5.08 26.36
CA GLY A 36 -18.22 -5.57 27.02
C GLY A 36 -19.06 -4.50 27.75
N LYS A 37 -18.84 -3.22 27.43
CA LYS A 37 -19.49 -2.05 28.09
C LYS A 37 -20.41 -1.28 27.15
N TYR A 38 -20.83 -1.88 26.03
CA TYR A 38 -21.72 -1.23 25.06
C TYR A 38 -23.19 -1.31 25.50
N ASN A 39 -23.81 -0.16 25.70
CA ASN A 39 -25.16 -0.05 26.26
C ASN A 39 -26.25 0.27 25.23
N SER A 40 -25.92 0.39 23.96
CA SER A 40 -26.90 0.62 22.87
C SER A 40 -27.19 -0.69 22.14
N ASN A 41 -28.20 -0.69 21.22
CA ASN A 41 -28.51 -1.86 20.41
C ASN A 41 -27.27 -2.27 19.57
N PRO A 42 -26.71 -3.48 19.76
CA PRO A 42 -25.48 -3.91 19.14
C PRO A 42 -25.66 -4.47 17.71
N GLU A 43 -26.91 -4.71 17.26
CA GLU A 43 -27.20 -5.46 16.02
C GLU A 43 -26.43 -4.94 14.79
N ALA A 44 -26.52 -3.64 14.51
CA ALA A 44 -25.82 -3.03 13.36
C ALA A 44 -24.30 -3.10 13.46
N LEU A 45 -23.75 -3.04 14.68
CA LEU A 45 -22.32 -3.19 14.93
C LEU A 45 -21.88 -4.65 14.81
N GLU A 46 -22.68 -5.57 15.32
CA GLU A 46 -22.43 -7.02 15.24
C GLU A 46 -22.50 -7.54 13.81
N GLU A 47 -23.42 -7.02 12.99
CA GLU A 47 -23.51 -7.33 11.57
C GLU A 47 -22.22 -6.95 10.85
N LYS A 48 -21.73 -5.73 11.04
CA LYS A 48 -20.48 -5.25 10.45
C LYS A 48 -19.23 -5.98 10.96
N LEU A 49 -19.20 -6.32 12.22
CA LEU A 49 -18.13 -7.14 12.79
C LEU A 49 -18.13 -8.57 12.24
N THR A 50 -19.32 -9.12 11.99
CA THR A 50 -19.48 -10.46 11.39
C THR A 50 -19.02 -10.44 9.92
N GLU A 51 -19.36 -9.38 9.18
CA GLU A 51 -18.90 -9.16 7.82
C GLU A 51 -17.35 -9.07 7.76
N PHE A 52 -16.77 -8.28 8.66
CA PHE A 52 -15.30 -8.16 8.78
C PHE A 52 -14.61 -9.49 9.10
N VAL A 53 -15.17 -10.30 10.02
CA VAL A 53 -14.63 -11.62 10.34
C VAL A 53 -14.73 -12.57 9.15
N LYS A 54 -15.86 -12.56 8.42
CA LYS A 54 -16.05 -13.35 7.22
C LYS A 54 -15.04 -12.99 6.13
N GLU A 55 -14.88 -11.70 5.82
CA GLU A 55 -13.88 -11.23 4.84
C GLU A 55 -12.48 -11.71 5.20
N TYR A 56 -12.12 -11.63 6.48
CA TYR A 56 -10.82 -12.11 6.95
C TYR A 56 -10.68 -13.62 6.81
N GLU A 57 -11.67 -14.41 7.22
CA GLU A 57 -11.64 -15.87 7.13
C GLU A 57 -11.67 -16.38 5.69
N GLU A 58 -12.37 -15.71 4.79
CA GLU A 58 -12.35 -15.98 3.35
C GLU A 58 -10.97 -15.69 2.77
N HIS A 59 -10.32 -14.61 3.20
CA HIS A 59 -8.97 -14.26 2.77
C HIS A 59 -7.94 -15.30 3.26
N VAL A 60 -8.02 -15.73 4.52
CA VAL A 60 -7.17 -16.77 5.10
C VAL A 60 -7.45 -18.13 4.45
N LYS A 61 -8.73 -18.44 4.15
CA LYS A 61 -9.09 -19.68 3.43
C LYS A 61 -8.56 -19.69 2.01
N SER A 62 -8.68 -18.58 1.28
CA SER A 62 -8.13 -18.47 -0.08
C SER A 62 -6.61 -18.64 -0.08
N GLU A 63 -5.90 -18.06 0.88
CA GLU A 63 -4.45 -18.31 1.05
C GLU A 63 -4.13 -19.75 1.43
N THR A 64 -4.98 -20.38 2.27
CA THR A 64 -4.78 -21.79 2.70
C THR A 64 -5.19 -22.78 1.61
N GLU A 65 -6.17 -22.46 0.78
CA GLU A 65 -6.57 -23.28 -0.38
C GLU A 65 -5.57 -23.14 -1.52
N GLU A 66 -5.00 -21.97 -1.75
CA GLU A 66 -3.85 -21.79 -2.66
C GLU A 66 -2.65 -22.63 -2.20
N VAL A 67 -2.35 -22.66 -0.92
CA VAL A 67 -1.29 -23.51 -0.35
C VAL A 67 -1.64 -25.01 -0.40
N LYS A 68 -2.92 -25.41 -0.25
CA LYS A 68 -3.37 -26.79 -0.35
C LYS A 68 -3.54 -27.28 -1.80
N ALA A 69 -3.85 -26.38 -2.74
CA ALA A 69 -3.87 -26.71 -4.17
C ALA A 69 -2.47 -27.06 -4.69
N ILE A 70 -1.41 -26.51 -4.08
CA ILE A 70 -0.02 -26.87 -4.33
C ILE A 70 0.31 -28.32 -3.91
N GLY A 71 -0.48 -28.92 -3.02
CA GLY A 71 -0.26 -30.28 -2.46
C GLY A 71 -0.95 -31.43 -3.19
N ARG A 72 -1.79 -31.19 -4.20
CA ARG A 72 -2.48 -32.25 -4.96
C ARG A 72 -1.93 -32.37 -6.38
N THR A 73 -0.85 -33.11 -6.52
CA THR A 73 -0.34 -33.58 -7.81
C THR A 73 -1.31 -34.58 -8.43
N VAL A 74 -2.01 -34.14 -9.48
CA VAL A 74 -2.54 -35.07 -10.50
C VAL A 74 -1.46 -35.21 -11.56
N SER A 75 -1.10 -36.45 -11.83
CA SER A 75 -0.01 -36.92 -12.69
C SER A 75 0.16 -36.11 -13.98
N GLY A 76 1.37 -35.63 -14.21
CA GLY A 76 1.91 -35.33 -15.54
C GLY A 76 1.87 -33.89 -16.03
N VAL A 77 1.18 -32.99 -15.39
CA VAL A 77 1.23 -31.54 -15.71
C VAL A 77 1.96 -30.84 -14.57
N LYS A 78 3.13 -30.28 -14.82
CA LYS A 78 3.79 -29.39 -13.86
C LYS A 78 2.78 -28.30 -13.50
N PRO A 79 2.45 -28.10 -12.19
CA PRO A 79 1.59 -27.00 -11.81
C PRO A 79 2.20 -25.72 -12.37
N LYS A 80 1.40 -24.92 -13.08
CA LYS A 80 1.83 -23.57 -13.44
C LYS A 80 2.09 -22.87 -12.10
N ILE A 81 3.35 -22.63 -11.78
CA ILE A 81 3.72 -21.88 -10.58
C ILE A 81 3.08 -20.52 -10.78
N ALA A 82 2.00 -20.26 -10.05
CA ALA A 82 1.23 -19.03 -10.19
C ALA A 82 2.08 -17.80 -9.79
N TYR A 83 3.25 -18.06 -9.21
CA TYR A 83 4.10 -17.02 -8.66
C TYR A 83 5.55 -17.52 -8.49
N PHE A 84 6.51 -16.80 -9.07
CA PHE A 84 7.94 -17.07 -8.94
C PHE A 84 8.62 -15.95 -8.15
N GLU A 85 9.23 -16.29 -7.03
CA GLU A 85 9.98 -15.34 -6.19
C GLU A 85 11.36 -15.07 -6.79
N SER A 86 11.41 -14.23 -7.83
CA SER A 86 12.67 -13.79 -8.41
C SER A 86 13.47 -12.91 -7.43
N LYS A 87 14.78 -12.77 -7.69
CA LYS A 87 15.63 -11.84 -6.93
C LYS A 87 15.07 -10.42 -6.96
N ASP A 88 14.60 -9.98 -8.12
CA ASP A 88 14.00 -8.65 -8.28
C ASP A 88 12.73 -8.49 -7.44
N TYR A 89 11.91 -9.53 -7.33
CA TYR A 89 10.74 -9.52 -6.47
C TYR A 89 11.14 -9.39 -4.99
N ILE A 90 12.05 -10.24 -4.50
CA ILE A 90 12.50 -10.22 -3.10
C ILE A 90 13.09 -8.86 -2.75
N GLN A 91 13.90 -8.28 -3.63
CA GLN A 91 14.49 -6.95 -3.41
C GLN A 91 13.43 -5.85 -3.42
N THR A 92 12.44 -5.91 -4.33
CA THR A 92 11.34 -4.95 -4.36
C THR A 92 10.52 -4.97 -3.06
N ILE A 93 10.18 -6.17 -2.57
CA ILE A 93 9.51 -6.35 -1.28
C ILE A 93 10.39 -5.83 -0.13
N GLY A 94 11.69 -6.11 -0.16
CA GLY A 94 12.67 -5.62 0.82
C GLY A 94 12.71 -4.10 0.90
N VAL A 95 12.75 -3.41 -0.24
CA VAL A 95 12.70 -1.94 -0.29
C VAL A 95 11.38 -1.41 0.30
N CYS A 96 10.23 -1.98 -0.10
CA CYS A 96 8.94 -1.57 0.45
C CYS A 96 8.89 -1.74 1.98
N LYS A 97 9.36 -2.88 2.48
CA LYS A 97 9.42 -3.16 3.92
C LYS A 97 10.32 -2.17 4.66
N SER A 98 11.53 -1.95 4.16
CA SER A 98 12.47 -1.00 4.77
C SER A 98 11.94 0.42 4.78
N CYS A 99 11.27 0.86 3.70
CA CYS A 99 10.64 2.18 3.65
C CYS A 99 9.48 2.29 4.65
N GLN A 100 8.67 1.24 4.81
CA GLN A 100 7.57 1.23 5.76
C GLN A 100 8.04 1.26 7.22
N GLU A 101 9.05 0.45 7.55
CA GLU A 101 9.57 0.33 8.92
C GLU A 101 10.35 1.56 9.38
N ASN A 102 11.05 2.25 8.46
CA ASN A 102 11.93 3.38 8.78
C ASN A 102 11.36 4.74 8.33
N MET A 103 10.11 4.80 7.84
CA MET A 103 9.51 6.02 7.29
C MET A 103 10.43 6.68 6.24
N ALA A 104 11.00 5.86 5.37
CA ALA A 104 12.05 6.24 4.42
C ALA A 104 11.52 6.40 3.00
N LEU A 105 12.30 7.08 2.14
CA LEU A 105 12.00 7.26 0.73
C LEU A 105 12.76 6.24 -0.12
N GLY A 106 12.03 5.40 -0.84
CA GLY A 106 12.56 4.42 -1.78
C GLY A 106 12.21 4.72 -3.22
N ILE A 107 13.13 4.41 -4.12
CA ILE A 107 12.91 4.50 -5.57
C ILE A 107 13.17 3.14 -6.20
N ILE A 108 12.19 2.69 -6.98
CA ILE A 108 12.25 1.43 -7.71
C ILE A 108 12.12 1.71 -9.21
N VAL A 109 13.11 1.31 -9.96
CA VAL A 109 13.15 1.51 -11.42
C VAL A 109 13.15 0.18 -12.14
N ALA A 110 12.27 0.03 -13.12
CA ALA A 110 12.22 -1.17 -13.94
C ALA A 110 11.76 -0.86 -15.37
N LYS A 111 12.30 -1.60 -16.33
CA LYS A 111 11.71 -1.64 -17.67
C LYS A 111 10.34 -2.29 -17.62
N SER A 112 9.48 -1.94 -18.59
CA SER A 112 8.18 -2.60 -18.73
C SER A 112 8.34 -4.13 -18.79
N GLY A 113 7.42 -4.87 -18.17
CA GLY A 113 7.44 -6.33 -18.13
C GLY A 113 8.38 -6.99 -17.10
N TYR A 114 9.16 -6.25 -16.32
CA TYR A 114 10.09 -6.82 -15.34
C TYR A 114 9.43 -7.22 -14.01
N GLY A 115 8.10 -7.14 -13.91
CA GLY A 115 7.36 -7.59 -12.72
C GLY A 115 7.23 -6.56 -11.59
N LYS A 116 7.68 -5.30 -11.78
CA LYS A 116 7.58 -4.20 -10.82
C LYS A 116 6.20 -4.08 -10.19
N THR A 117 5.19 -3.80 -11.02
CA THR A 117 3.79 -3.62 -10.59
C THR A 117 3.23 -4.85 -9.89
N HIS A 118 3.61 -6.05 -10.32
CA HIS A 118 3.18 -7.29 -9.66
C HIS A 118 3.69 -7.36 -8.22
N ALA A 119 4.98 -7.12 -8.00
CA ALA A 119 5.58 -7.11 -6.66
C ALA A 119 4.96 -6.02 -5.76
N LEU A 120 4.77 -4.80 -6.30
CA LEU A 120 4.18 -3.68 -5.57
C LEU A 120 2.71 -3.96 -5.18
N LYS A 121 1.89 -4.49 -6.11
CA LYS A 121 0.50 -4.89 -5.82
C LYS A 121 0.42 -6.05 -4.82
N LYS A 122 1.41 -6.94 -4.79
CA LYS A 122 1.48 -8.00 -3.76
C LYS A 122 1.77 -7.39 -2.39
N TYR A 123 2.74 -6.46 -2.29
CA TYR A 123 3.03 -5.75 -1.04
C TYR A 123 1.88 -4.85 -0.58
N ALA A 124 1.15 -4.26 -1.52
CA ALA A 124 -0.02 -3.41 -1.23
C ALA A 124 -1.17 -4.13 -0.50
N LYS A 125 -1.15 -5.47 -0.44
CA LYS A 125 -2.09 -6.24 0.38
C LYS A 125 -1.74 -6.23 1.88
N MET A 126 -0.56 -5.76 2.24
CA MET A 126 -0.14 -5.65 3.63
C MET A 126 -0.90 -4.52 4.34
N PRO A 127 -1.08 -4.63 5.67
CA PRO A 127 -1.71 -3.57 6.45
C PRO A 127 -0.96 -2.24 6.33
N ARG A 128 -1.72 -1.12 6.35
CA ARG A 128 -1.17 0.24 6.31
C ARG A 128 -0.35 0.55 5.05
N VAL A 129 -0.72 -0.06 3.93
CA VAL A 129 -0.13 0.25 2.63
C VAL A 129 -1.19 0.90 1.74
N ALA A 130 -0.92 2.14 1.34
CA ALA A 130 -1.67 2.86 0.34
C ALA A 130 -0.98 2.70 -1.02
N TYR A 131 -1.68 2.22 -2.04
CA TYR A 131 -1.13 1.98 -3.37
C TYR A 131 -1.87 2.83 -4.41
N ILE A 132 -1.11 3.57 -5.21
CA ILE A 132 -1.61 4.39 -6.31
C ILE A 132 -0.87 4.00 -7.58
N GLU A 133 -1.61 3.75 -8.64
CA GLU A 133 -1.10 3.62 -10.00
C GLU A 133 -1.37 4.93 -10.75
N CYS A 134 -0.30 5.60 -11.20
CA CYS A 134 -0.41 6.91 -11.82
C CYS A 134 -0.77 6.82 -13.30
N ASP A 135 -1.42 7.87 -13.78
CA ASP A 135 -1.81 8.04 -15.16
C ASP A 135 -1.35 9.42 -15.69
N ASP A 136 -1.05 9.50 -16.99
CA ASP A 136 -0.61 10.74 -17.63
C ASP A 136 -1.65 11.86 -17.56
N THR A 137 -2.93 11.51 -17.44
CA THR A 137 -4.07 12.47 -17.38
C THR A 137 -4.28 13.04 -15.98
N MET A 138 -3.66 12.45 -14.95
CA MET A 138 -3.80 12.91 -13.56
C MET A 138 -3.33 14.35 -13.38
N ALA A 139 -4.22 15.23 -12.93
CA ALA A 139 -3.87 16.55 -12.40
C ALA A 139 -3.43 16.45 -10.92
N CYS A 140 -2.91 17.57 -10.37
CA CYS A 140 -2.52 17.59 -8.94
C CYS A 140 -3.69 17.27 -8.00
N ARG A 141 -4.92 17.63 -8.38
CA ARG A 141 -6.11 17.34 -7.58
C ARG A 141 -6.44 15.85 -7.57
N ASP A 142 -6.29 15.20 -8.73
CA ASP A 142 -6.59 13.78 -8.89
C ASP A 142 -5.59 12.92 -8.11
N LEU A 143 -4.30 13.29 -8.13
CA LEU A 143 -3.26 12.65 -7.31
C LEU A 143 -3.60 12.72 -5.81
N VAL A 144 -3.94 13.92 -5.33
CA VAL A 144 -4.29 14.12 -3.92
C VAL A 144 -5.55 13.33 -3.56
N GLU A 145 -6.56 13.30 -4.44
CA GLU A 145 -7.78 12.52 -4.23
C GLU A 145 -7.52 11.01 -4.22
N ALA A 146 -6.65 10.53 -5.11
CA ALA A 146 -6.23 9.13 -5.13
C ALA A 146 -5.56 8.73 -3.79
N ILE A 147 -4.69 9.58 -3.23
CA ILE A 147 -4.08 9.35 -1.91
C ILE A 147 -5.16 9.29 -0.83
N GLU A 148 -6.05 10.30 -0.77
CA GLU A 148 -7.13 10.37 0.23
C GLU A 148 -8.02 9.11 0.21
N ILE A 149 -8.39 8.62 -0.98
CA ILE A 149 -9.19 7.40 -1.13
C ILE A 149 -8.44 6.18 -0.57
N GLN A 150 -7.16 6.03 -0.90
CA GLN A 150 -6.36 4.88 -0.47
C GLN A 150 -6.13 4.83 1.05
N ILE A 151 -6.12 5.96 1.71
CA ILE A 151 -6.03 6.04 3.19
C ILE A 151 -7.41 6.06 3.87
N GLY A 152 -8.49 5.81 3.12
CA GLY A 152 -9.84 5.68 3.66
C GLY A 152 -10.58 6.99 3.93
N MET A 153 -10.12 8.11 3.36
CA MET A 153 -10.86 9.38 3.43
C MET A 153 -12.06 9.38 2.47
N PRO A 154 -13.14 10.09 2.80
CA PRO A 154 -14.33 10.17 1.95
C PRO A 154 -14.01 10.74 0.56
N LYS A 155 -14.53 10.08 -0.49
CA LYS A 155 -14.42 10.56 -1.86
C LYS A 155 -15.11 11.93 -2.00
N GLY A 156 -14.50 12.84 -2.75
CA GLY A 156 -15.08 14.17 -2.97
C GLY A 156 -14.89 15.14 -1.81
N SER A 157 -13.97 14.88 -0.90
CA SER A 157 -13.59 15.82 0.17
C SER A 157 -13.33 17.22 -0.40
N GLY A 158 -14.09 18.22 0.05
CA GLY A 158 -13.94 19.60 -0.38
C GLY A 158 -12.62 20.24 0.07
N GLY A 159 -12.30 21.39 -0.50
CA GLY A 159 -11.16 22.20 -0.12
C GLY A 159 -10.13 22.40 -1.23
N THR A 160 -9.15 23.24 -0.93
CA THR A 160 -8.00 23.52 -1.80
C THR A 160 -7.03 22.33 -1.79
N ILE A 161 -6.17 22.23 -2.82
CA ILE A 161 -5.09 21.21 -2.83
C ILE A 161 -4.26 21.30 -1.55
N TRP A 162 -3.93 22.51 -1.10
CA TRP A 162 -3.15 22.73 0.11
C TRP A 162 -3.84 22.16 1.37
N SER A 163 -5.14 22.45 1.56
CA SER A 163 -5.87 21.93 2.72
C SER A 163 -6.01 20.40 2.70
N ARG A 164 -6.16 19.82 1.51
CA ARG A 164 -6.23 18.36 1.33
C ARG A 164 -4.88 17.68 1.62
N VAL A 165 -3.79 18.25 1.13
CA VAL A 165 -2.43 17.77 1.44
C VAL A 165 -2.14 17.83 2.93
N ASN A 166 -2.57 18.88 3.64
CA ASN A 166 -2.40 18.97 5.09
C ASN A 166 -3.20 17.87 5.82
N ARG A 167 -4.44 17.59 5.41
CA ARG A 167 -5.21 16.46 5.98
C ARG A 167 -4.52 15.11 5.79
N ILE A 168 -3.89 14.89 4.63
CA ILE A 168 -3.09 13.67 4.37
C ILE A 168 -1.91 13.58 5.33
N ARG A 169 -1.20 14.69 5.55
CA ARG A 169 -0.08 14.75 6.51
C ARG A 169 -0.54 14.48 7.94
N ASP A 170 -1.62 15.13 8.36
CA ASP A 170 -2.22 14.93 9.68
C ASP A 170 -2.64 13.47 9.87
N PHE A 171 -3.17 12.84 8.83
CA PHE A 171 -3.52 11.42 8.86
C PHE A 171 -2.28 10.53 9.09
N PHE A 172 -1.21 10.73 8.33
CA PHE A 172 0.01 9.93 8.47
C PHE A 172 0.70 10.16 9.82
N ASN A 173 0.74 11.40 10.31
CA ASN A 173 1.28 11.74 11.63
C ASN A 173 0.46 11.14 12.79
N ALA A 174 -0.85 10.95 12.58
CA ALA A 174 -1.71 10.31 13.57
C ALA A 174 -1.71 8.77 13.48
N ASN A 175 -1.19 8.19 12.38
CA ASN A 175 -1.23 6.77 12.09
C ASN A 175 0.14 6.28 11.60
N GLU A 176 1.06 6.03 12.52
CA GLU A 176 2.41 5.57 12.22
C GLU A 176 2.47 4.23 11.46
N GLY A 177 3.55 4.00 10.72
CA GLY A 177 3.81 2.74 10.03
C GLY A 177 3.06 2.57 8.71
N TYR A 178 2.59 3.67 8.11
CA TYR A 178 2.04 3.65 6.76
C TYR A 178 3.15 3.68 5.69
N LEU A 179 2.87 2.99 4.58
CA LEU A 179 3.62 3.10 3.33
C LEU A 179 2.71 3.63 2.24
N LEU A 180 3.16 4.66 1.54
CA LEU A 180 2.54 5.14 0.30
C LEU A 180 3.35 4.65 -0.89
N ILE A 181 2.78 3.78 -1.71
CA ILE A 181 3.37 3.29 -2.96
C ILE A 181 2.77 4.07 -4.12
N ILE A 182 3.63 4.65 -4.94
CA ILE A 182 3.27 5.41 -6.15
C ILE A 182 3.90 4.70 -7.34
N ASP A 183 3.12 3.90 -8.03
CA ASP A 183 3.54 3.17 -9.23
C ASP A 183 3.31 4.00 -10.50
N GLU A 184 4.08 3.73 -11.55
CA GLU A 184 4.08 4.48 -12.82
C GLU A 184 4.32 6.00 -12.62
N ALA A 185 5.15 6.36 -11.64
CA ALA A 185 5.36 7.75 -11.23
C ALA A 185 6.06 8.62 -12.29
N ASP A 186 6.72 8.02 -13.27
CA ASP A 186 7.24 8.74 -14.44
C ASP A 186 6.14 9.45 -15.23
N LYS A 187 4.89 8.97 -15.18
CA LYS A 187 3.71 9.64 -15.75
C LYS A 187 3.31 10.93 -15.03
N LEU A 188 3.72 11.10 -13.78
CA LEU A 188 3.50 12.35 -13.03
C LEU A 188 4.45 13.47 -13.45
N ILE A 189 5.58 13.12 -14.09
CA ILE A 189 6.63 14.05 -14.41
C ILE A 189 6.35 14.66 -15.79
N ASN A 190 6.22 15.98 -15.80
CA ASN A 190 6.09 16.76 -17.01
C ASN A 190 7.27 17.74 -17.09
N LYS A 191 7.89 17.86 -18.27
CA LYS A 191 9.02 18.78 -18.51
C LYS A 191 8.72 20.25 -18.18
N TYR A 192 7.45 20.63 -18.14
CA TYR A 192 7.01 22.00 -17.84
C TYR A 192 6.63 22.22 -16.38
N THR A 193 6.39 21.16 -15.60
CA THR A 193 5.96 21.30 -14.21
C THR A 193 6.31 20.09 -13.36
N GLN A 194 6.85 20.34 -12.20
CA GLN A 194 7.20 19.33 -11.19
C GLN A 194 6.22 19.32 -10.01
N LYS A 195 5.10 20.06 -10.13
CA LYS A 195 4.16 20.30 -9.00
C LYS A 195 3.68 19.01 -8.33
N LYS A 196 3.41 17.95 -9.11
CA LYS A 196 2.94 16.67 -8.57
C LYS A 196 4.01 16.00 -7.70
N MET A 197 5.25 15.99 -8.16
CA MET A 197 6.38 15.47 -7.40
C MET A 197 6.67 16.30 -6.14
N GLU A 198 6.53 17.62 -6.22
CA GLU A 198 6.68 18.51 -5.06
C GLU A 198 5.57 18.28 -4.01
N ILE A 199 4.35 17.90 -4.41
CA ILE A 199 3.29 17.48 -3.49
C ILE A 199 3.71 16.23 -2.74
N ILE A 200 4.19 15.20 -3.46
CA ILE A 200 4.66 13.95 -2.85
C ILE A 200 5.82 14.22 -1.89
N ARG A 201 6.81 15.01 -2.32
CA ARG A 201 7.92 15.42 -1.47
C ARG A 201 7.44 16.15 -0.22
N GLY A 202 6.50 17.07 -0.39
CA GLY A 202 5.94 17.82 0.73
C GLY A 202 5.14 16.97 1.71
N ILE A 203 4.55 15.86 1.28
CA ILE A 203 3.94 14.87 2.16
C ILE A 203 5.06 14.14 2.91
N PHE A 204 6.08 13.64 2.23
CA PHE A 204 7.22 12.96 2.84
C PHE A 204 7.94 13.83 3.88
N ASP A 205 8.28 15.08 3.52
CA ASP A 205 9.05 15.98 4.39
C ASP A 205 8.30 16.39 5.68
N GLN A 206 6.98 16.26 5.74
CA GLN A 206 6.13 16.80 6.81
C GLN A 206 5.18 15.77 7.42
N SER A 207 5.42 14.49 7.19
CA SER A 207 4.63 13.42 7.83
C SER A 207 5.43 12.15 8.04
N ASP A 208 5.00 11.35 9.02
CA ASP A 208 5.62 10.10 9.44
C ASP A 208 5.13 8.95 8.54
N VAL A 209 5.58 8.94 7.28
CA VAL A 209 5.18 7.97 6.27
C VAL A 209 6.37 7.49 5.46
N GLY A 210 6.45 6.18 5.21
CA GLY A 210 7.34 5.64 4.19
C GLY A 210 6.77 5.90 2.80
N ILE A 211 7.60 6.26 1.83
CA ILE A 211 7.15 6.42 0.44
C ILE A 211 8.02 5.57 -0.49
N VAL A 212 7.38 4.80 -1.35
CA VAL A 212 8.03 4.12 -2.47
C VAL A 212 7.52 4.69 -3.79
N ILE A 213 8.44 5.18 -4.60
CA ILE A 213 8.15 5.69 -5.94
C ILE A 213 8.72 4.73 -6.96
N ALA A 214 7.86 4.25 -7.83
CA ALA A 214 8.23 3.25 -8.82
C ALA A 214 7.88 3.73 -10.24
N GLY A 215 8.73 3.41 -11.21
CA GLY A 215 8.49 3.80 -12.59
C GLY A 215 9.51 3.21 -13.56
N GLU A 216 9.46 3.67 -14.79
CA GLU A 216 10.39 3.29 -15.85
C GLU A 216 11.74 4.02 -15.73
N PRO A 217 12.79 3.64 -16.50
CA PRO A 217 14.10 4.29 -16.47
C PRO A 217 14.07 5.82 -16.70
N ARG A 218 13.02 6.34 -17.32
CA ARG A 218 12.79 7.77 -17.46
C ARG A 218 12.64 8.46 -16.09
N LEU A 219 11.99 7.82 -15.12
CA LEU A 219 11.88 8.33 -13.74
C LEU A 219 13.25 8.60 -13.13
N GLU A 220 14.19 7.67 -13.29
CA GLU A 220 15.56 7.82 -12.79
C GLU A 220 16.28 9.03 -13.43
N ALA A 221 16.15 9.18 -14.73
CA ALA A 221 16.76 10.30 -15.47
C ALA A 221 16.20 11.66 -15.00
N GLU A 222 14.89 11.75 -14.82
CA GLU A 222 14.23 12.98 -14.36
C GLU A 222 14.57 13.31 -12.89
N ILE A 223 14.66 12.31 -12.03
CA ILE A 223 15.04 12.52 -10.63
C ILE A 223 16.47 13.05 -10.55
N LYS A 224 17.42 12.46 -11.30
CA LYS A 224 18.83 12.89 -11.33
C LYS A 224 19.01 14.27 -11.98
N GLY A 225 18.24 14.56 -13.02
CA GLY A 225 18.37 15.81 -13.78
C GLY A 225 17.62 16.98 -13.18
N ASN A 226 16.34 16.79 -12.87
CA ASN A 226 15.41 17.86 -12.60
C ASN A 226 14.87 17.88 -11.16
N LEU A 227 15.01 16.81 -10.41
CA LEU A 227 14.46 16.63 -9.06
C LEU A 227 15.56 16.43 -8.01
N ALA A 228 16.64 17.21 -8.05
CA ALA A 228 17.78 17.09 -7.14
C ALA A 228 17.34 17.09 -5.65
N ARG A 229 16.31 17.89 -5.30
CA ARG A 229 15.75 17.94 -3.94
C ARG A 229 15.11 16.62 -3.52
N PHE A 230 14.59 15.87 -4.49
CA PHE A 230 14.03 14.55 -4.27
C PHE A 230 15.14 13.49 -4.16
N ALA A 231 16.14 13.57 -5.04
CA ALA A 231 17.30 12.67 -5.03
C ALA A 231 18.06 12.71 -3.69
N ASN A 232 18.18 13.88 -3.07
CA ASN A 232 18.87 14.08 -1.79
C ASN A 232 18.13 13.48 -0.58
N ARG A 233 16.91 12.99 -0.74
CA ARG A 233 16.09 12.36 0.32
C ARG A 233 15.93 10.86 0.13
N MET A 234 16.51 10.33 -0.93
CA MET A 234 16.39 8.92 -1.27
C MET A 234 17.27 8.08 -0.35
N ASP A 235 16.63 7.22 0.44
CA ASP A 235 17.30 6.28 1.35
C ASP A 235 17.56 4.94 0.67
N PHE A 236 16.62 4.49 -0.17
CA PHE A 236 16.68 3.21 -0.87
C PHE A 236 16.49 3.39 -2.37
N TYR A 237 17.35 2.73 -3.13
CA TYR A 237 17.26 2.69 -4.58
C TYR A 237 17.43 1.27 -5.08
N TYR A 238 16.52 0.82 -5.92
CA TYR A 238 16.64 -0.49 -6.56
C TYR A 238 16.24 -0.42 -8.04
N LYS A 239 17.08 -0.99 -8.89
CA LYS A 239 16.83 -1.11 -10.33
C LYS A 239 16.71 -2.59 -10.68
N LEU A 240 15.52 -3.00 -11.12
CA LEU A 240 15.25 -4.37 -11.53
C LEU A 240 16.10 -4.71 -12.76
N LYS A 241 16.61 -5.94 -12.76
CA LYS A 241 17.49 -6.45 -13.82
C LYS A 241 16.76 -7.39 -14.78
N GLY A 242 15.53 -7.82 -14.43
CA GLY A 242 14.80 -8.89 -15.08
C GLY A 242 15.26 -10.27 -14.62
N LEU A 243 14.57 -11.31 -15.08
CA LEU A 243 14.91 -12.68 -14.73
C LEU A 243 16.29 -13.06 -15.30
N SER A 244 17.14 -13.64 -14.47
CA SER A 244 18.40 -14.23 -14.90
C SER A 244 18.16 -15.52 -15.69
N PRO A 245 19.13 -15.98 -16.53
CA PRO A 245 19.00 -17.24 -17.25
C PRO A 245 18.74 -18.45 -16.33
N GLN A 246 19.23 -18.41 -15.10
CA GLN A 246 18.98 -19.45 -14.11
C GLN A 246 17.54 -19.41 -13.63
N GLU A 247 17.04 -18.24 -13.25
CA GLU A 247 15.65 -18.05 -12.81
C GLU A 247 14.64 -18.40 -13.90
N VAL A 248 14.98 -18.18 -15.18
CA VAL A 248 14.15 -18.60 -16.32
C VAL A 248 14.08 -20.14 -16.45
N LYS A 249 15.16 -20.85 -16.08
CA LYS A 249 15.16 -22.32 -16.08
C LYS A 249 14.37 -22.90 -14.90
N ASP A 250 14.38 -22.19 -13.78
CA ASP A 250 13.71 -22.61 -12.55
C ASP A 250 12.20 -22.30 -12.58
N TYR A 251 11.77 -21.36 -13.48
CA TYR A 251 10.39 -20.99 -13.76
C TYR A 251 9.72 -22.02 -14.68
#